data_4ac0220105732d1ba03d54404fd2ed62
#
_entry.id   4ac0220105732d1ba03d54404fd2ed62
#
_cell.length_a   1.000
_cell.length_b   1.000
_cell.length_c   1.000
_cell.angle_alpha   90.00
_cell.angle_beta   90.00
_cell.angle_gamma   90.00
#
_symmetry.space_group_name_H-M   'P 1'
#
loop_
_entity.id
_entity.type
_entity.pdbx_description
1 polymer ?
#
loop_
_entity_poly.entity_id
_entity_poly.type
_entity_poly.pdbx_seq_one_letter_code
_entity_poly.pdbx_strand_id
1 'polypeptide(L)'
;LIIDIIFMILSLVFAKDIIYFLIKDKELANLSYRFAYVFILTLPIISPFFALDNYLRLCGKANMSMWINIVVSIVNIILDAILIGYFKLGIEYAALSSALSMFIGTLIFLYPFIMKKVTLRFIKPKVDLKEILYIIYNGSSEFLSNISGSIISIITNGFLLYYGGPVGVAAYSIVMYIDALISPLLFGMIGSIQPVISYNYGAKKYKR
;
A
#
# COMPACT_ATOMS: atom_id res chain seq x y z
N LEU A 1 -10.16 -8.41 -4.65
CA LEU A 1 -11.06 -8.64 -3.51
C LEU A 1 -10.99 -10.07 -2.97
N ILE A 2 -11.13 -11.13 -3.80
CA ILE A 2 -11.05 -12.53 -3.32
C ILE A 2 -9.66 -12.80 -2.70
N ILE A 3 -8.61 -12.43 -3.39
CA ILE A 3 -7.23 -12.57 -2.90
C ILE A 3 -7.04 -11.76 -1.62
N ASP A 4 -7.54 -10.53 -1.54
CA ASP A 4 -7.43 -9.68 -0.35
C ASP A 4 -8.13 -10.29 0.86
N ILE A 5 -9.30 -10.92 0.66
CA ILE A 5 -10.01 -11.63 1.72
C ILE A 5 -9.22 -12.84 2.20
N ILE A 6 -8.61 -13.60 1.29
CA ILE A 6 -7.76 -14.76 1.65
C ILE A 6 -6.57 -14.27 2.46
N PHE A 7 -5.87 -13.21 2.00
CA PHE A 7 -4.76 -12.62 2.74
C PHE A 7 -5.18 -12.04 4.08
N MET A 8 -6.33 -11.39 4.16
CA MET A 8 -6.89 -10.90 5.42
C MET A 8 -7.08 -12.05 6.42
N ILE A 9 -7.72 -13.15 6.01
CA ILE A 9 -7.95 -14.31 6.87
C ILE A 9 -6.63 -14.93 7.32
N LEU A 10 -5.70 -15.18 6.39
CA LEU A 10 -4.38 -15.71 6.72
C LEU A 10 -3.62 -14.80 7.68
N SER A 11 -3.64 -13.49 7.43
CA SER A 11 -2.98 -12.52 8.30
C SER A 11 -3.61 -12.47 9.68
N LEU A 12 -4.93 -12.54 9.81
CA LEU A 12 -5.61 -12.58 11.11
C LEU A 12 -5.20 -13.81 11.95
N VAL A 13 -4.98 -14.96 11.30
CA VAL A 13 -4.55 -16.19 11.98
C VAL A 13 -3.11 -16.09 12.45
N PHE A 14 -2.20 -15.61 11.60
CA PHE A 14 -0.76 -15.68 11.88
C PHE A 14 -0.14 -14.38 12.42
N ALA A 15 -0.80 -13.22 12.27
CA ALA A 15 -0.21 -11.93 12.62
C ALA A 15 0.21 -11.86 14.09
N LYS A 16 -0.59 -12.40 14.99
CA LYS A 16 -0.30 -12.38 16.42
C LYS A 16 1.01 -13.12 16.72
N ASP A 17 1.12 -14.35 16.26
CA ASP A 17 2.28 -15.20 16.53
C ASP A 17 3.54 -14.63 15.89
N ILE A 18 3.45 -14.13 14.67
CA ILE A 18 4.58 -13.48 13.97
C ILE A 18 5.04 -12.22 14.71
N ILE A 19 4.12 -11.35 15.11
CA ILE A 19 4.49 -10.11 15.82
C ILE A 19 5.13 -10.41 17.16
N TYR A 20 4.56 -11.31 17.94
CA TYR A 20 5.12 -11.68 19.25
C TYR A 20 6.43 -12.49 19.15
N PHE A 21 6.67 -13.17 18.04
CA PHE A 21 7.95 -13.81 17.75
C PHE A 21 9.04 -12.79 17.41
N LEU A 22 8.70 -11.78 16.61
CA LEU A 22 9.66 -10.76 16.14
C LEU A 22 9.97 -9.71 17.22
N ILE A 23 8.98 -9.34 18.02
CA ILE A 23 9.09 -8.26 19.00
C ILE A 23 9.12 -8.87 20.41
N LYS A 24 10.30 -8.84 21.04
CA LYS A 24 10.51 -9.40 22.39
C LYS A 24 9.84 -8.59 23.49
N ASP A 25 9.68 -7.29 23.29
CA ASP A 25 8.97 -6.41 24.22
C ASP A 25 7.47 -6.61 24.09
N LYS A 26 6.84 -7.07 25.17
CA LYS A 26 5.41 -7.43 25.20
C LYS A 26 4.50 -6.22 25.01
N GLU A 27 4.88 -5.05 25.52
CA GLU A 27 4.09 -3.83 25.40
C GLU A 27 4.11 -3.33 23.94
N LEU A 28 5.31 -3.26 23.35
CA LEU A 28 5.48 -2.90 21.95
C LEU A 28 4.81 -3.91 21.00
N ALA A 29 4.92 -5.21 21.29
CA ALA A 29 4.24 -6.25 20.51
C ALA A 29 2.72 -6.09 20.53
N ASN A 30 2.14 -5.76 21.71
CA ASN A 30 0.71 -5.54 21.83
C ASN A 30 0.25 -4.30 21.04
N LEU A 31 0.98 -3.19 21.14
CA LEU A 31 0.69 -1.98 20.35
C LEU A 31 0.77 -2.25 18.86
N SER A 32 1.83 -2.93 18.42
CA SER A 32 2.02 -3.32 17.02
C SER A 32 0.91 -4.25 16.53
N TYR A 33 0.47 -5.19 17.35
CA TYR A 33 -0.64 -6.08 17.01
C TYR A 33 -1.97 -5.34 16.88
N ARG A 34 -2.28 -4.40 17.79
CA ARG A 34 -3.51 -3.59 17.73
C ARG A 34 -3.56 -2.76 16.43
N PHE A 35 -2.45 -2.13 16.07
CA PHE A 35 -2.33 -1.41 14.80
C PHE A 35 -2.51 -2.34 13.60
N ALA A 36 -1.76 -3.44 13.55
CA ALA A 36 -1.79 -4.41 12.47
C ALA A 36 -3.18 -5.06 12.32
N TYR A 37 -3.87 -5.36 13.42
CA TYR A 37 -5.20 -5.96 13.40
C TYR A 37 -6.21 -5.10 12.66
N VAL A 38 -6.25 -3.79 12.96
CA VAL A 38 -7.15 -2.86 12.27
C VAL A 38 -6.78 -2.75 10.79
N PHE A 39 -5.47 -2.65 10.48
CA PHE A 39 -4.99 -2.56 9.11
C PHE A 39 -5.33 -3.81 8.29
N ILE A 40 -5.18 -5.00 8.88
CA ILE A 40 -5.54 -6.28 8.24
C ILE A 40 -7.04 -6.34 7.93
N LEU A 41 -7.90 -5.94 8.86
CA LEU A 41 -9.34 -5.92 8.65
C LEU A 41 -9.76 -4.98 7.52
N THR A 42 -9.00 -3.94 7.26
CA THR A 42 -9.29 -2.94 6.24
C THR A 42 -8.68 -3.24 4.87
N LEU A 43 -7.88 -4.31 4.73
CA LEU A 43 -7.27 -4.70 3.45
C LEU A 43 -8.25 -4.77 2.26
N PRO A 44 -9.44 -5.39 2.37
CA PRO A 44 -10.39 -5.44 1.27
C PRO A 44 -10.97 -4.08 0.88
N ILE A 45 -10.87 -3.09 1.78
CA ILE A 45 -11.32 -1.71 1.56
C ILE A 45 -10.20 -0.88 0.90
N ILE A 46 -8.96 -1.12 1.30
CA ILE A 46 -7.77 -0.38 0.84
C ILE A 46 -7.35 -0.83 -0.57
N SER A 47 -7.40 -2.13 -0.85
CA SER A 47 -6.94 -2.70 -2.13
C SER A 47 -7.63 -2.08 -3.37
N PRO A 48 -8.95 -1.86 -3.41
CA PRO A 48 -9.61 -1.19 -4.52
C PRO A 48 -9.09 0.23 -4.79
N PHE A 49 -8.64 0.96 -3.76
CA PHE A 49 -8.07 2.29 -3.91
C PHE A 49 -6.88 2.28 -4.85
N PHE A 50 -5.90 1.40 -4.61
CA PHE A 50 -4.70 1.29 -5.44
C PHE A 50 -5.02 0.77 -6.87
N ALA A 51 -5.95 -0.16 -7.00
CA ALA A 51 -6.36 -0.68 -8.29
C ALA A 51 -7.02 0.41 -9.15
N LEU A 52 -7.97 1.17 -8.59
CA LEU A 52 -8.68 2.23 -9.29
C LEU A 52 -7.77 3.41 -9.64
N ASP A 53 -6.80 3.75 -8.77
CA ASP A 53 -5.78 4.75 -9.06
C ASP A 53 -5.00 4.40 -10.33
N ASN A 54 -4.48 3.17 -10.41
CA ASN A 54 -3.76 2.68 -11.57
C ASN A 54 -4.65 2.66 -12.83
N TYR A 55 -5.90 2.18 -12.72
CA TYR A 55 -6.83 2.16 -13.86
C TYR A 55 -7.17 3.57 -14.36
N LEU A 56 -7.29 4.55 -13.46
CA LEU A 56 -7.56 5.93 -13.85
C LEU A 56 -6.38 6.54 -14.62
N ARG A 57 -5.14 6.24 -14.19
CA ARG A 57 -3.92 6.64 -14.92
C ARG A 57 -3.84 6.01 -16.31
N LEU A 58 -4.16 4.71 -16.43
CA LEU A 58 -4.24 4.00 -17.72
C LEU A 58 -5.30 4.60 -18.66
N CYS A 59 -6.38 5.16 -18.12
CA CYS A 59 -7.40 5.88 -18.89
C CYS A 59 -6.96 7.31 -19.32
N GLY A 60 -5.70 7.69 -19.10
CA GLY A 60 -5.19 9.02 -19.42
C GLY A 60 -5.63 10.13 -18.46
N LYS A 61 -6.18 9.77 -17.29
CA LYS A 61 -6.66 10.72 -16.27
C LYS A 61 -5.68 10.87 -15.10
N ALA A 62 -4.37 10.87 -15.38
CA ALA A 62 -3.32 10.98 -14.38
C ALA A 62 -3.46 12.22 -13.47
N ASN A 63 -3.83 13.38 -14.03
CA ASN A 63 -4.06 14.59 -13.24
C ASN A 63 -5.22 14.42 -12.24
N MET A 64 -6.28 13.72 -12.62
CA MET A 64 -7.39 13.44 -11.72
C MET A 64 -6.96 12.48 -10.61
N SER A 65 -6.19 11.45 -10.93
CA SER A 65 -5.58 10.53 -9.97
C SER A 65 -4.72 11.31 -8.95
N MET A 66 -3.86 12.21 -9.42
CA MET A 66 -3.03 13.06 -8.56
C MET A 66 -3.88 13.87 -7.56
N TRP A 67 -4.90 14.57 -8.03
CA TRP A 67 -5.76 15.38 -7.15
C TRP A 67 -6.51 14.54 -6.12
N ILE A 68 -6.99 13.36 -6.50
CA ILE A 68 -7.66 12.45 -5.56
C ILE A 68 -6.67 11.99 -4.48
N ASN A 69 -5.44 11.63 -4.84
CA ASN A 69 -4.41 11.26 -3.86
C ASN A 69 -4.06 12.42 -2.90
N ILE A 70 -3.99 13.66 -3.40
CA ILE A 70 -3.80 14.84 -2.54
C ILE A 70 -4.95 14.99 -1.55
N VAL A 71 -6.20 14.88 -2.02
CA VAL A 71 -7.38 14.96 -1.15
C VAL A 71 -7.35 13.87 -0.09
N VAL A 72 -7.05 12.63 -0.47
CA VAL A 72 -6.94 11.49 0.47
C VAL A 72 -5.86 11.74 1.52
N SER A 73 -4.70 12.27 1.13
CA SER A 73 -3.63 12.62 2.06
C SER A 73 -4.05 13.72 3.04
N ILE A 74 -4.74 14.76 2.57
CA ILE A 74 -5.26 15.83 3.43
C ILE A 74 -6.30 15.27 4.40
N VAL A 75 -7.23 14.44 3.93
CA VAL A 75 -8.25 13.81 4.78
C VAL A 75 -7.58 12.92 5.84
N ASN A 76 -6.54 12.17 5.47
CA ASN A 76 -5.79 11.36 6.43
C ASN A 76 -5.15 12.21 7.53
N ILE A 77 -4.46 13.29 7.15
CA ILE A 77 -3.84 14.22 8.12
C ILE A 77 -4.90 14.81 9.06
N ILE A 78 -6.06 15.21 8.54
CA ILE A 78 -7.15 15.77 9.35
C ILE A 78 -7.70 14.72 10.33
N LEU A 79 -7.93 13.49 9.84
CA LEU A 79 -8.41 12.40 10.68
C LEU A 79 -7.40 12.03 11.77
N ASP A 80 -6.11 11.97 11.45
CA ASP A 80 -5.04 11.72 12.43
C ASP A 80 -5.01 12.84 13.49
N ALA A 81 -5.07 14.10 13.06
CA ALA A 81 -5.11 15.24 14.00
C ALA A 81 -6.34 15.20 14.93
N ILE A 82 -7.49 14.78 14.42
CA ILE A 82 -8.71 14.67 15.21
C ILE A 82 -8.66 13.45 16.13
N LEU A 83 -8.40 12.24 15.59
CA LEU A 83 -8.50 10.99 16.34
C LEU A 83 -7.37 10.85 17.36
N ILE A 84 -6.14 11.16 16.94
CA ILE A 84 -4.97 10.99 17.78
C ILE A 84 -4.64 12.28 18.52
N GLY A 85 -4.65 13.43 17.84
CA GLY A 85 -4.27 14.70 18.43
C GLY A 85 -5.30 15.23 19.42
N TYR A 86 -6.57 15.30 19.03
CA TYR A 86 -7.63 15.89 19.87
C TYR A 86 -8.24 14.85 20.83
N PHE A 87 -8.71 13.71 20.30
CA PHE A 87 -9.35 12.68 21.12
C PHE A 87 -8.34 11.78 21.87
N LYS A 88 -7.04 11.85 21.56
CA LYS A 88 -5.96 11.06 22.18
C LYS A 88 -6.25 9.55 22.18
N LEU A 89 -6.85 9.07 21.11
CA LEU A 89 -7.15 7.65 20.91
C LEU A 89 -5.86 6.86 20.65
N GLY A 90 -5.93 5.53 20.82
CA GLY A 90 -4.80 4.64 20.67
C GLY A 90 -4.27 4.54 19.22
N ILE A 91 -3.12 3.89 19.07
CA ILE A 91 -2.41 3.74 17.78
C ILE A 91 -3.24 3.04 16.70
N GLU A 92 -4.18 2.19 17.08
CA GLU A 92 -5.12 1.53 16.16
C GLU A 92 -5.97 2.52 15.36
N TYR A 93 -6.20 3.72 15.90
CA TYR A 93 -6.95 4.75 15.20
C TYR A 93 -6.15 5.44 14.10
N ALA A 94 -4.80 5.36 14.14
CA ALA A 94 -3.96 5.75 13.01
C ALA A 94 -4.15 4.81 11.80
N ALA A 95 -4.28 3.50 12.05
CA ALA A 95 -4.63 2.56 10.98
C ALA A 95 -6.05 2.80 10.44
N LEU A 96 -7.00 3.12 11.33
CA LEU A 96 -8.38 3.40 10.96
C LEU A 96 -8.51 4.69 10.14
N SER A 97 -7.80 5.76 10.50
CA SER A 97 -7.80 7.03 9.75
C SER A 97 -7.26 6.84 8.33
N SER A 98 -6.18 6.06 8.19
CA SER A 98 -5.62 5.70 6.89
C SER A 98 -6.62 4.89 6.06
N ALA A 99 -7.29 3.91 6.64
CA ALA A 99 -8.30 3.12 5.95
C ALA A 99 -9.53 3.95 5.54
N LEU A 100 -10.01 4.84 6.41
CA LEU A 100 -11.14 5.72 6.12
C LEU A 100 -10.81 6.71 5.00
N SER A 101 -9.62 7.32 5.02
CA SER A 101 -9.19 8.23 3.96
C SER A 101 -9.09 7.53 2.60
N MET A 102 -8.53 6.31 2.56
CA MET A 102 -8.47 5.51 1.34
C MET A 102 -9.86 5.01 0.90
N PHE A 103 -10.76 4.72 1.83
CA PHE A 103 -12.14 4.39 1.50
C PHE A 103 -12.85 5.57 0.82
N ILE A 104 -12.72 6.78 1.37
CA ILE A 104 -13.23 8.01 0.74
C ILE A 104 -12.63 8.19 -0.65
N GLY A 105 -11.31 7.99 -0.78
CA GLY A 105 -10.62 8.01 -2.06
C GLY A 105 -11.17 6.99 -3.06
N THR A 106 -11.45 5.78 -2.61
CA THR A 106 -12.07 4.73 -3.43
C THR A 106 -13.43 5.18 -4.00
N LEU A 107 -14.26 5.81 -3.17
CA LEU A 107 -15.55 6.34 -3.61
C LEU A 107 -15.39 7.44 -4.67
N ILE A 108 -14.41 8.33 -4.49
CA ILE A 108 -14.11 9.38 -5.46
C ILE A 108 -13.55 8.76 -6.75
N PHE A 109 -12.66 7.77 -6.65
CA PHE A 109 -12.14 7.04 -7.82
C PHE A 109 -13.23 6.30 -8.59
N LEU A 110 -14.24 5.74 -7.92
CA LEU A 110 -15.35 5.04 -8.55
C LEU A 110 -16.22 5.97 -9.42
N TYR A 111 -16.33 7.24 -9.05
CA TYR A 111 -17.20 8.21 -9.72
C TYR A 111 -17.00 8.26 -11.26
N PRO A 112 -15.80 8.44 -11.83
CA PRO A 112 -15.61 8.51 -13.28
C PRO A 112 -15.94 7.19 -14.00
N PHE A 113 -15.79 6.04 -13.32
CA PHE A 113 -16.14 4.73 -13.90
C PHE A 113 -17.65 4.52 -13.92
N ILE A 114 -18.35 4.87 -12.86
CA ILE A 114 -19.82 4.78 -12.78
C ILE A 114 -20.45 5.74 -13.79
N MET A 115 -19.96 6.96 -13.88
CA MET A 115 -20.43 7.98 -14.82
C MET A 115 -19.98 7.76 -16.26
N LYS A 116 -19.29 6.64 -16.54
CA LYS A 116 -18.80 6.29 -17.88
C LYS A 116 -17.92 7.39 -18.54
N LYS A 117 -17.22 8.20 -17.74
CA LYS A 117 -16.33 9.28 -18.19
C LYS A 117 -14.93 8.79 -18.57
N VAL A 118 -14.69 7.49 -18.46
CA VAL A 118 -13.43 6.81 -18.78
C VAL A 118 -13.68 5.66 -19.75
N THR A 119 -12.61 5.20 -20.41
CA THR A 119 -12.69 4.13 -21.43
C THR A 119 -12.99 2.75 -20.82
N LEU A 120 -12.43 2.49 -19.63
CA LEU A 120 -12.69 1.25 -18.89
C LEU A 120 -14.08 1.26 -18.27
N ARG A 121 -14.75 0.10 -18.29
CA ARG A 121 -16.10 -0.08 -17.75
C ARG A 121 -16.17 -1.32 -16.89
N PHE A 122 -17.01 -1.29 -15.87
CA PHE A 122 -17.33 -2.49 -15.12
C PHE A 122 -18.14 -3.45 -15.99
N ILE A 123 -17.66 -4.67 -16.09
CA ILE A 123 -18.33 -5.78 -16.75
C ILE A 123 -18.57 -6.92 -15.75
N LYS A 124 -19.49 -7.81 -16.05
CA LYS A 124 -19.66 -9.02 -15.22
C LYS A 124 -18.35 -9.84 -15.24
N PRO A 125 -17.80 -10.20 -14.08
CA PRO A 125 -16.57 -10.96 -14.03
C PRO A 125 -16.78 -12.35 -14.67
N LYS A 126 -15.88 -12.71 -15.57
CA LYS A 126 -15.71 -14.08 -16.02
C LYS A 126 -14.53 -14.65 -15.25
N VAL A 127 -14.78 -15.67 -14.44
CA VAL A 127 -13.73 -16.33 -13.68
C VAL A 127 -13.06 -17.36 -14.58
N ASP A 128 -11.87 -17.04 -15.07
CA ASP A 128 -10.99 -17.97 -15.78
C ASP A 128 -9.77 -18.24 -14.90
N LEU A 129 -9.59 -19.51 -14.54
CA LEU A 129 -8.48 -19.92 -13.66
C LEU A 129 -7.11 -19.64 -14.31
N LYS A 130 -7.00 -19.74 -15.64
CA LYS A 130 -5.76 -19.45 -16.36
C LYS A 130 -5.40 -17.97 -16.26
N GLU A 131 -6.37 -17.08 -16.41
CA GLU A 131 -6.16 -15.63 -16.25
C GLU A 131 -5.77 -15.29 -14.82
N ILE A 132 -6.42 -15.90 -13.82
CA ILE A 132 -6.07 -15.70 -12.42
C ILE A 132 -4.64 -16.14 -12.13
N LEU A 133 -4.23 -17.32 -12.58
CA LEU A 133 -2.86 -17.81 -12.40
C LEU A 133 -1.84 -16.91 -13.11
N TYR A 134 -2.16 -16.40 -14.28
CA TYR A 134 -1.31 -15.45 -14.99
C TYR A 134 -1.15 -14.12 -14.25
N ILE A 135 -2.22 -13.60 -13.66
CA ILE A 135 -2.19 -12.39 -12.83
C ILE A 135 -1.32 -12.63 -11.59
N ILE A 136 -1.48 -13.78 -10.91
CA ILE A 136 -0.67 -14.15 -9.74
C ILE A 136 0.81 -14.27 -10.13
N TYR A 137 1.11 -14.91 -11.25
CA TYR A 137 2.48 -15.05 -11.74
C TYR A 137 3.12 -13.68 -12.05
N ASN A 138 2.41 -12.79 -12.73
CA ASN A 138 2.90 -11.44 -13.00
C ASN A 138 3.08 -10.61 -11.71
N GLY A 139 2.15 -10.73 -10.77
CA GLY A 139 2.23 -10.03 -9.49
C GLY A 139 3.29 -10.58 -8.53
N SER A 140 3.74 -11.82 -8.74
CA SER A 140 4.72 -12.47 -7.85
C SER A 140 6.07 -11.76 -7.83
N SER A 141 6.48 -11.12 -8.92
CA SER A 141 7.73 -10.34 -8.99
C SER A 141 7.69 -9.14 -8.05
N GLU A 142 6.61 -8.37 -8.08
CA GLU A 142 6.41 -7.22 -7.20
C GLU A 142 6.26 -7.65 -5.74
N PHE A 143 5.52 -8.73 -5.50
CA PHE A 143 5.35 -9.33 -4.19
C PHE A 143 6.70 -9.77 -3.58
N LEU A 144 7.55 -10.48 -4.34
CA LEU A 144 8.87 -10.91 -3.90
C LEU A 144 9.80 -9.72 -3.64
N SER A 145 9.72 -8.66 -4.46
CA SER A 145 10.50 -7.43 -4.26
C SER A 145 10.14 -6.76 -2.94
N ASN A 146 8.85 -6.63 -2.62
CA ASN A 146 8.39 -6.03 -1.37
C ASN A 146 8.76 -6.89 -0.14
N ILE A 147 8.63 -8.23 -0.23
CA ILE A 147 9.07 -9.13 0.83
C ILE A 147 10.58 -9.03 1.05
N SER A 148 11.37 -9.01 -0.03
CA SER A 148 12.82 -8.88 0.06
C SER A 148 13.23 -7.61 0.78
N GLY A 149 12.58 -6.48 0.50
CA GLY A 149 12.79 -5.22 1.21
C GLY A 149 12.54 -5.33 2.72
N SER A 150 11.45 -6.00 3.09
CA SER A 150 11.10 -6.23 4.50
C SER A 150 12.12 -7.14 5.19
N ILE A 151 12.54 -8.24 4.55
CA ILE A 151 13.55 -9.15 5.08
C ILE A 151 14.90 -8.43 5.26
N ILE A 152 15.34 -7.67 4.26
CA ILE A 152 16.57 -6.87 4.33
C ILE A 152 16.50 -5.91 5.51
N SER A 153 15.37 -5.23 5.70
CA SER A 153 15.18 -4.30 6.82
C SER A 153 15.33 -5.00 8.19
N ILE A 154 14.71 -6.16 8.36
CA ILE A 154 14.80 -6.95 9.60
C ILE A 154 16.24 -7.39 9.85
N ILE A 155 16.92 -7.95 8.85
CA ILE A 155 18.28 -8.43 8.95
C ILE A 155 19.22 -7.26 9.27
N THR A 156 19.10 -6.15 8.54
CA THR A 156 19.93 -4.96 8.74
C THR A 156 19.78 -4.39 10.15
N ASN A 157 18.53 -4.24 10.63
CA ASN A 157 18.30 -3.79 12.01
C ASN A 157 18.89 -4.75 13.05
N GLY A 158 18.82 -6.06 12.82
CA GLY A 158 19.45 -7.07 13.68
C GLY A 158 20.97 -6.92 13.75
N PHE A 159 21.63 -6.78 12.61
CA PHE A 159 23.09 -6.55 12.57
C PHE A 159 23.50 -5.21 13.19
N LEU A 160 22.76 -4.15 12.93
CA LEU A 160 23.03 -2.84 13.51
C LEU A 160 22.88 -2.85 15.03
N LEU A 161 21.88 -3.55 15.54
CA LEU A 161 21.70 -3.69 16.97
C LEU A 161 22.84 -4.50 17.60
N TYR A 162 23.30 -5.57 16.92
CA TYR A 162 24.38 -6.43 17.41
C TYR A 162 25.75 -5.73 17.43
N TYR A 163 26.12 -5.02 16.34
CA TYR A 163 27.44 -4.40 16.21
C TYR A 163 27.48 -2.94 16.65
N GLY A 164 26.40 -2.18 16.45
CA GLY A 164 26.34 -0.73 16.73
C GLY A 164 25.46 -0.34 17.91
N GLY A 165 24.80 -1.33 18.52
CA GLY A 165 23.88 -1.09 19.62
C GLY A 165 22.71 -0.14 19.24
N PRO A 166 22.01 0.44 20.22
CA PRO A 166 20.89 1.37 19.97
C PRO A 166 21.28 2.60 19.13
N VAL A 167 22.52 3.07 19.25
CA VAL A 167 23.03 4.23 18.50
C VAL A 167 23.13 3.91 17.01
N GLY A 168 23.59 2.70 16.66
CA GLY A 168 23.65 2.24 15.26
C GLY A 168 22.26 2.18 14.61
N VAL A 169 21.27 1.65 15.33
CA VAL A 169 19.88 1.61 14.86
C VAL A 169 19.30 3.02 14.70
N ALA A 170 19.57 3.93 15.66
CA ALA A 170 19.10 5.30 15.57
C ALA A 170 19.72 6.05 14.36
N ALA A 171 21.00 5.89 14.11
CA ALA A 171 21.67 6.48 12.94
C ALA A 171 21.08 5.94 11.62
N TYR A 172 20.81 4.64 11.53
CA TYR A 172 20.18 4.04 10.37
C TYR A 172 18.75 4.53 10.16
N SER A 173 18.01 4.76 11.23
CA SER A 173 16.66 5.32 11.14
C SER A 173 16.64 6.69 10.45
N ILE A 174 17.67 7.54 10.69
CA ILE A 174 17.79 8.82 10.00
C ILE A 174 17.98 8.62 8.49
N VAL A 175 18.82 7.66 8.10
CA VAL A 175 19.01 7.31 6.67
C VAL A 175 17.70 6.82 6.06
N MET A 176 16.95 5.98 6.78
CA MET A 176 15.64 5.50 6.34
C MET A 176 14.60 6.63 6.17
N TYR A 177 14.64 7.66 7.03
CA TYR A 177 13.77 8.84 6.86
C TYR A 177 14.11 9.63 5.58
N ILE A 178 15.41 9.76 5.26
CA ILE A 178 15.86 10.41 4.02
C ILE A 178 15.40 9.58 2.81
N ASP A 179 15.58 8.26 2.85
CA ASP A 179 15.11 7.36 1.80
C ASP A 179 13.59 7.44 1.61
N ALA A 180 12.82 7.51 2.69
CA ALA A 180 11.38 7.66 2.66
C ALA A 180 10.89 8.98 2.00
N LEU A 181 11.75 9.99 1.90
CA LEU A 181 11.47 11.21 1.14
C LEU A 181 11.86 11.09 -0.34
N ILE A 182 12.97 10.42 -0.65
CA ILE A 182 13.52 10.33 -2.00
C ILE A 182 12.86 9.23 -2.81
N SER A 183 12.68 8.05 -2.24
CA SER A 183 12.15 6.87 -2.94
C SER A 183 10.77 7.09 -3.55
N PRO A 184 9.78 7.74 -2.89
CA PRO A 184 8.50 8.02 -3.51
C PRO A 184 8.57 8.94 -4.75
N LEU A 185 9.54 9.85 -4.79
CA LEU A 185 9.76 10.70 -5.97
C LEU A 185 10.22 9.86 -7.17
N LEU A 186 11.16 8.94 -6.95
CA LEU A 186 11.64 8.02 -7.98
C LEU A 186 10.53 7.09 -8.45
N PHE A 187 9.77 6.49 -7.54
CA PHE A 187 8.63 5.64 -7.88
C PHE A 187 7.53 6.42 -8.60
N GLY A 188 7.30 7.69 -8.26
CA GLY A 188 6.38 8.57 -8.98
C GLY A 188 6.81 8.81 -10.42
N MET A 189 8.11 9.01 -10.67
CA MET A 189 8.67 9.12 -12.02
C MET A 189 8.50 7.82 -12.81
N ILE A 190 8.86 6.68 -12.23
CA ILE A 190 8.70 5.35 -12.84
C ILE A 190 7.23 5.10 -13.18
N GLY A 191 6.33 5.34 -12.22
CA GLY A 191 4.89 5.15 -12.39
C GLY A 191 4.26 6.05 -13.46
N SER A 192 4.86 7.21 -13.75
CA SER A 192 4.40 8.08 -14.85
C SER A 192 4.86 7.61 -16.24
N ILE A 193 6.03 6.99 -16.32
CA ILE A 193 6.62 6.49 -17.57
C ILE A 193 6.03 5.12 -17.96
N GLN A 194 5.71 4.28 -16.99
CA GLN A 194 5.23 2.92 -17.20
C GLN A 194 4.03 2.80 -18.15
N PRO A 195 2.95 3.62 -18.05
CA PRO A 195 1.84 3.58 -19.00
C PRO A 195 2.25 3.91 -20.43
N VAL A 196 3.19 4.85 -20.59
CA VAL A 196 3.69 5.27 -21.92
C VAL A 196 4.47 4.15 -22.58
N ILE A 197 5.35 3.48 -21.83
CA ILE A 197 6.10 2.32 -22.30
C ILE A 197 5.16 1.19 -22.67
N SER A 198 4.22 0.85 -21.80
CA SER A 198 3.25 -0.24 -22.01
C SER A 198 2.39 0.00 -23.25
N TYR A 199 1.93 1.25 -23.46
CA TYR A 199 1.16 1.61 -24.65
C TYR A 199 1.97 1.47 -25.94
N ASN A 200 3.21 1.99 -25.98
CA ASN A 200 4.07 1.89 -27.15
C ASN A 200 4.50 0.46 -27.43
N TYR A 201 4.77 -0.33 -26.38
CA TYR A 201 5.07 -1.76 -26.51
C TYR A 201 3.89 -2.53 -27.11
N GLY A 202 2.67 -2.34 -26.60
CA GLY A 202 1.46 -2.95 -27.13
C GLY A 202 1.16 -2.55 -28.58
N ALA A 203 1.49 -1.30 -28.94
CA ALA A 203 1.37 -0.78 -30.31
C ALA A 203 2.54 -1.21 -31.22
N LYS A 204 3.50 -2.02 -30.75
CA LYS A 204 4.71 -2.47 -31.45
C LYS A 204 5.61 -1.29 -31.93
N LYS A 205 5.54 -0.15 -31.25
CA LYS A 205 6.34 1.06 -31.57
C LYS A 205 7.58 1.13 -30.68
N TYR A 206 8.49 0.17 -30.83
CA TYR A 206 9.66 -0.03 -29.94
C TYR A 206 10.74 1.08 -30.02
N LYS A 207 10.66 2.00 -30.96
CA LYS A 207 11.62 3.12 -31.12
C LYS A 207 11.14 4.44 -30.51
N ARG A 208 10.02 4.41 -29.80
CA ARG A 208 9.45 5.62 -29.17
C ARG A 208 9.58 5.61 -27.66
#